data_ee0d46c8ff38dd8cb8812dc669aa1917
#
_entry.id   ee0d46c8ff38dd8cb8812dc669aa1917
#
_cell.length_a   1.000
_cell.length_b   1.000
_cell.length_c   1.000
_cell.angle_alpha   90.00
_cell.angle_beta   90.00
_cell.angle_gamma   90.00
#
_symmetry.space_group_name_H-M   'P 1'
#
loop_
_entity.id
_entity.type
_entity.pdbx_description
1 polymer ?
#
loop_
_entity_poly.entity_id
_entity_poly.type
_entity_poly.pdbx_seq_one_letter_code
_entity_poly.pdbx_strand_id
1 'polypeptide(L)'
;MCREVRWERMFPDELEAAFQACPVVYFAYGLCEPHGPHNTLGLDALKAHAVACAAARAHGGIVAPPDYWHVHEIGTYALWAWREVGEAARNWTTAMPPWQHFRNVCYHARCADSLGFHAAIFLTGHYGPNWQDLKTLLALLQPYCGTRLYGLPDFEANTPGFGGDGRSGGDHA
;
A
#
# COMPACT_ATOMS: atom_id res chain seq x y z
N MET A 1 0.21 25.92 -9.04
CA MET A 1 1.05 24.94 -8.33
C MET A 1 0.21 23.72 -7.99
N CYS A 2 0.73 22.51 -8.19
CA CYS A 2 0.04 21.30 -7.74
C CYS A 2 0.09 21.25 -6.21
N ARG A 3 -1.04 21.07 -5.54
CA ARG A 3 -1.14 20.99 -4.07
C ARG A 3 -0.29 19.81 -3.57
N GLU A 4 0.53 20.01 -2.53
CA GLU A 4 1.19 18.90 -1.84
C GLU A 4 0.13 18.05 -1.13
N VAL A 5 0.27 16.72 -1.20
CA VAL A 5 -0.66 15.76 -0.58
C VAL A 5 0.06 14.76 0.34
N ARG A 6 1.41 14.78 0.35
CA ARG A 6 2.22 13.84 1.11
C ARG A 6 2.45 14.39 2.51
N TRP A 7 2.01 13.64 3.50
CA TRP A 7 2.07 14.00 4.91
C TRP A 7 3.48 14.44 5.35
N GLU A 8 4.49 13.67 5.00
CA GLU A 8 5.89 13.91 5.39
C GLU A 8 6.51 15.16 4.74
N ARG A 9 5.78 15.83 3.86
CA ARG A 9 6.21 17.06 3.16
C ARG A 9 5.36 18.29 3.47
N MET A 10 4.35 18.13 4.31
CA MET A 10 3.48 19.22 4.74
C MET A 10 3.99 19.81 6.05
N PHE A 11 3.87 21.12 6.18
CA PHE A 11 3.97 21.79 7.47
C PHE A 11 2.69 21.55 8.29
N PRO A 12 2.75 21.68 9.65
CA PRO A 12 1.60 21.36 10.50
C PRO A 12 0.30 22.10 10.14
N ASP A 13 0.38 23.36 9.77
CA ASP A 13 -0.77 24.17 9.35
C ASP A 13 -1.33 23.75 7.98
N GLU A 14 -0.46 23.33 7.06
CA GLU A 14 -0.87 22.78 5.76
C GLU A 14 -1.57 21.42 5.93
N LEU A 15 -1.05 20.58 6.83
CA LEU A 15 -1.63 19.27 7.15
C LEU A 15 -3.01 19.43 7.79
N GLU A 16 -3.15 20.34 8.76
CA GLU A 16 -4.42 20.65 9.40
C GLU A 16 -5.43 21.19 8.37
N ALA A 17 -5.03 22.12 7.51
CA ALA A 17 -5.89 22.64 6.46
C ALA A 17 -6.33 21.56 5.47
N ALA A 18 -5.44 20.62 5.13
CA ALA A 18 -5.74 19.48 4.27
C ALA A 18 -6.75 18.52 4.93
N PHE A 19 -6.57 18.23 6.22
CA PHE A 19 -7.47 17.42 7.02
C PHE A 19 -8.87 18.04 7.10
N GLN A 20 -8.97 19.34 7.41
CA GLN A 20 -10.25 20.05 7.48
C GLN A 20 -10.98 20.08 6.12
N ALA A 21 -10.23 20.17 5.03
CA ALA A 21 -10.80 20.17 3.69
C ALA A 21 -11.31 18.79 3.25
N CYS A 22 -10.60 17.72 3.60
CA CYS A 22 -10.97 16.35 3.26
C CYS A 22 -10.31 15.36 4.24
N PRO A 23 -11.02 14.90 5.28
CA PRO A 23 -10.48 14.02 6.31
C PRO A 23 -10.38 12.56 5.84
N VAL A 24 -9.64 12.34 4.77
CA VAL A 24 -9.32 11.03 4.19
C VAL A 24 -7.82 10.84 4.20
N VAL A 25 -7.35 9.67 4.66
CA VAL A 25 -5.93 9.29 4.62
C VAL A 25 -5.72 8.08 3.72
N TYR A 26 -4.62 8.09 2.98
CA TYR A 26 -4.18 6.99 2.13
C TYR A 26 -2.89 6.40 2.71
N PHE A 27 -2.88 5.09 2.95
CA PHE A 27 -1.70 4.31 3.30
C PHE A 27 -1.28 3.47 2.11
N ALA A 28 -0.03 3.59 1.70
CA ALA A 28 0.53 2.86 0.57
C ALA A 28 1.56 1.83 1.05
N TYR A 29 1.35 0.58 0.69
CA TYR A 29 2.19 -0.55 1.06
C TYR A 29 2.81 -1.20 -0.16
N GLY A 30 4.03 -1.66 0.01
CA GLY A 30 4.77 -2.48 -0.91
C GLY A 30 6.08 -2.91 -0.29
N LEU A 31 6.99 -3.41 -1.11
CA LEU A 31 8.33 -3.75 -0.65
C LEU A 31 9.36 -3.43 -1.74
N CYS A 32 10.62 -3.60 -1.40
CA CYS A 32 11.66 -3.72 -2.40
C CYS A 32 11.83 -5.20 -2.72
N GLU A 33 11.72 -5.57 -3.98
CA GLU A 33 12.01 -6.90 -4.51
C GLU A 33 12.44 -6.83 -5.98
N PRO A 34 13.16 -7.81 -6.50
CA PRO A 34 13.50 -7.87 -7.90
C PRO A 34 12.26 -8.05 -8.80
N HIS A 35 12.14 -7.20 -9.82
CA HIS A 35 11.11 -7.26 -10.87
C HIS A 35 11.76 -7.33 -12.25
N GLY A 36 12.84 -8.11 -12.38
CA GLY A 36 13.66 -8.16 -13.58
C GLY A 36 14.63 -6.97 -13.72
N PRO A 37 15.48 -6.96 -14.74
CA PRO A 37 16.55 -5.97 -14.90
C PRO A 37 16.06 -4.59 -15.35
N HIS A 38 14.80 -4.45 -15.72
CA HIS A 38 14.20 -3.24 -16.30
C HIS A 38 13.38 -2.42 -15.29
N ASN A 39 13.15 -2.95 -14.08
CA ASN A 39 12.38 -2.28 -13.04
C ASN A 39 13.23 -1.96 -11.81
N THR A 40 12.81 -0.93 -11.08
CA THR A 40 13.39 -0.61 -9.78
C THR A 40 12.91 -1.57 -8.71
N LEU A 41 13.74 -1.85 -7.71
CA LEU A 41 13.38 -2.74 -6.60
C LEU A 41 12.15 -2.26 -5.81
N GLY A 42 11.96 -0.97 -5.69
CA GLY A 42 10.86 -0.38 -4.94
C GLY A 42 9.55 -0.22 -5.73
N LEU A 43 9.40 -0.87 -6.88
CA LEU A 43 8.26 -0.70 -7.79
C LEU A 43 6.91 -0.75 -7.08
N ASP A 44 6.70 -1.74 -6.22
CA ASP A 44 5.43 -1.96 -5.55
C ASP A 44 5.00 -0.78 -4.67
N ALA A 45 5.88 -0.35 -3.77
CA ALA A 45 5.60 0.78 -2.90
C ALA A 45 5.49 2.11 -3.67
N LEU A 46 6.37 2.31 -4.67
CA LEU A 46 6.36 3.50 -5.53
C LEU A 46 5.06 3.60 -6.32
N LYS A 47 4.61 2.50 -6.90
CA LYS A 47 3.37 2.42 -7.69
C LYS A 47 2.15 2.71 -6.81
N ALA A 48 2.00 2.01 -5.68
CA ALA A 48 0.90 2.24 -4.75
C ALA A 48 0.87 3.69 -4.24
N HIS A 49 2.03 4.24 -3.89
CA HIS A 49 2.14 5.62 -3.44
C HIS A 49 1.81 6.64 -4.54
N ALA A 50 2.22 6.39 -5.78
CA ALA A 50 1.89 7.25 -6.91
C ALA A 50 0.37 7.29 -7.18
N VAL A 51 -0.30 6.13 -7.11
CA VAL A 51 -1.77 6.01 -7.22
C VAL A 51 -2.46 6.78 -6.09
N ALA A 52 -2.02 6.59 -4.84
CA ALA A 52 -2.54 7.33 -3.69
C ALA A 52 -2.39 8.85 -3.87
N CYS A 53 -1.21 9.31 -4.31
CA CYS A 53 -0.96 10.73 -4.57
C CYS A 53 -1.84 11.28 -5.70
N ALA A 54 -2.07 10.51 -6.76
CA ALA A 54 -2.96 10.91 -7.86
C ALA A 54 -4.41 11.03 -7.37
N ALA A 55 -4.90 10.06 -6.61
CA ALA A 55 -6.23 10.08 -6.00
C ALA A 55 -6.41 11.27 -5.06
N ALA A 56 -5.44 11.51 -4.15
CA ALA A 56 -5.51 12.63 -3.23
C ALA A 56 -5.47 14.00 -3.91
N ARG A 57 -4.74 14.14 -5.03
CA ARG A 57 -4.76 15.38 -5.83
C ARG A 57 -6.09 15.61 -6.53
N ALA A 58 -6.74 14.54 -7.00
CA ALA A 58 -8.00 14.62 -7.72
C ALA A 58 -9.21 14.80 -6.78
N HIS A 59 -9.20 14.13 -5.64
CA HIS A 59 -10.37 13.98 -4.77
C HIS A 59 -10.19 14.56 -3.36
N GLY A 60 -8.99 14.97 -3.01
CA GLY A 60 -8.65 15.42 -1.66
C GLY A 60 -8.11 14.29 -0.78
N GLY A 61 -7.73 14.67 0.45
CA GLY A 61 -7.12 13.77 1.43
C GLY A 61 -5.61 13.93 1.53
N ILE A 62 -5.02 13.10 2.36
CA ILE A 62 -3.62 13.15 2.78
C ILE A 62 -3.02 11.76 2.54
N VAL A 63 -1.81 11.72 1.98
CA VAL A 63 -1.09 10.46 1.72
C VAL A 63 -0.02 10.28 2.79
N ALA A 64 -0.13 9.24 3.59
CA ALA A 64 0.87 8.86 4.58
C ALA A 64 2.18 8.43 3.89
N PRO A 65 3.33 8.51 4.59
CA PRO A 65 4.59 7.99 4.06
C PRO A 65 4.44 6.53 3.62
N PRO A 66 4.97 6.16 2.45
CA PRO A 66 4.83 4.79 1.94
C PRO A 66 5.63 3.81 2.79
N ASP A 67 5.07 2.61 2.98
CA ASP A 67 5.76 1.51 3.63
C ASP A 67 6.44 0.63 2.56
N TYR A 68 7.76 0.43 2.73
CA TYR A 68 8.58 -0.40 1.85
C TYR A 68 8.88 -1.79 2.46
N TRP A 69 8.19 -2.17 3.53
CA TRP A 69 8.30 -3.46 4.18
C TRP A 69 6.96 -4.19 4.16
N HIS A 70 6.92 -5.34 3.52
CA HIS A 70 5.68 -6.09 3.34
C HIS A 70 5.91 -7.58 3.58
N VAL A 71 4.81 -8.32 3.65
CA VAL A 71 4.86 -9.79 3.71
C VAL A 71 5.42 -10.32 2.40
N HIS A 72 6.44 -11.15 2.49
CA HIS A 72 6.98 -11.88 1.36
C HIS A 72 7.53 -13.22 1.83
N GLU A 73 7.38 -14.23 1.01
CA GLU A 73 7.98 -15.53 1.24
C GLU A 73 9.47 -15.49 0.84
N ILE A 74 10.32 -15.20 1.83
CA ILE A 74 11.76 -15.28 1.63
C ILE A 74 12.19 -16.75 1.64
N GLY A 75 12.95 -17.15 0.65
CA GLY A 75 13.52 -18.50 0.56
C GLY A 75 13.11 -19.21 -0.71
N THR A 76 12.12 -20.09 -0.66
CA THR A 76 11.79 -20.97 -1.78
C THR A 76 11.42 -20.22 -3.05
N TYR A 77 10.50 -19.25 -2.96
CA TYR A 77 10.06 -18.47 -4.11
C TYR A 77 11.17 -17.55 -4.65
N ALA A 78 11.82 -16.81 -3.78
CA ALA A 78 12.88 -15.90 -4.19
C ALA A 78 14.08 -16.64 -4.80
N LEU A 79 14.43 -17.81 -4.28
CA LEU A 79 15.46 -18.67 -4.86
C LEU A 79 15.02 -19.29 -6.19
N TRP A 80 13.74 -19.62 -6.33
CA TRP A 80 13.18 -20.11 -7.58
C TRP A 80 13.23 -19.01 -8.65
N ALA A 81 12.75 -17.83 -8.37
CA ALA A 81 12.77 -16.70 -9.29
C ALA A 81 14.20 -16.40 -9.79
N TRP A 82 15.16 -16.39 -8.88
CA TRP A 82 16.56 -16.21 -9.27
C TRP A 82 17.09 -17.32 -10.18
N ARG A 83 16.78 -18.57 -9.89
CA ARG A 83 17.27 -19.71 -10.69
C ARG A 83 16.61 -19.84 -12.04
N GLU A 84 15.29 -19.62 -12.11
CA GLU A 84 14.49 -19.92 -13.29
C GLU A 84 14.36 -18.72 -14.24
N VAL A 85 14.36 -17.49 -13.70
CA VAL A 85 14.18 -16.28 -14.51
C VAL A 85 15.41 -15.39 -14.58
N GLY A 86 16.52 -15.79 -13.98
CA GLY A 86 17.79 -15.07 -14.08
C GLY A 86 17.81 -13.73 -13.33
N GLU A 87 17.05 -13.60 -12.29
CA GLU A 87 17.08 -12.40 -11.45
C GLU A 87 18.38 -12.27 -10.62
N ALA A 88 18.52 -11.17 -9.89
CA ALA A 88 19.74 -10.86 -9.15
C ALA A 88 20.18 -12.02 -8.24
N ALA A 89 21.49 -12.29 -8.21
CA ALA A 89 22.10 -13.33 -7.38
C ALA A 89 21.88 -13.14 -5.87
N ARG A 90 21.46 -11.96 -5.46
CA ARG A 90 21.05 -11.62 -4.09
C ARG A 90 19.59 -11.22 -4.09
N ASN A 91 18.84 -11.77 -3.16
CA ASN A 91 17.48 -11.35 -2.92
C ASN A 91 17.48 -10.02 -2.15
N TRP A 92 17.30 -8.91 -2.85
CA TRP A 92 17.20 -7.56 -2.30
C TRP A 92 15.79 -7.25 -1.78
N THR A 93 15.17 -8.19 -1.08
CA THR A 93 13.77 -8.07 -0.65
C THR A 93 13.67 -7.52 0.77
N THR A 94 12.87 -6.46 0.94
CA THR A 94 12.53 -5.91 2.26
C THR A 94 11.28 -6.62 2.80
N ALA A 95 11.47 -7.84 3.27
CA ALA A 95 10.38 -8.67 3.76
C ALA A 95 10.24 -8.59 5.28
N MET A 96 9.00 -8.72 5.75
CA MET A 96 8.69 -8.90 7.16
C MET A 96 7.68 -10.05 7.34
N PRO A 97 7.65 -10.69 8.52
CA PRO A 97 6.67 -11.73 8.77
C PRO A 97 5.23 -11.20 8.80
N PRO A 98 4.22 -12.00 8.41
CA PRO A 98 2.82 -11.59 8.32
C PRO A 98 2.29 -10.91 9.59
N TRP A 99 2.59 -11.46 10.75
CA TRP A 99 2.13 -10.91 12.03
C TRP A 99 2.61 -9.48 12.29
N GLN A 100 3.81 -9.14 11.83
CA GLN A 100 4.37 -7.79 11.98
C GLN A 100 3.71 -6.82 11.03
N HIS A 101 3.53 -7.20 9.75
CA HIS A 101 2.82 -6.39 8.77
C HIS A 101 1.39 -6.10 9.21
N PHE A 102 0.64 -7.12 9.58
CA PHE A 102 -0.75 -6.96 10.02
C PHE A 102 -0.85 -6.13 11.30
N ARG A 103 0.11 -6.26 12.20
CA ARG A 103 0.20 -5.39 13.37
C ARG A 103 0.40 -3.92 12.97
N ASN A 104 1.27 -3.64 12.01
CA ASN A 104 1.45 -2.28 11.49
C ASN A 104 0.15 -1.73 10.88
N VAL A 105 -0.55 -2.51 10.06
CA VAL A 105 -1.87 -2.14 9.51
C VAL A 105 -2.86 -1.80 10.62
N CYS A 106 -2.94 -2.61 11.67
CA CYS A 106 -3.80 -2.32 12.84
C CYS A 106 -3.44 -0.99 13.50
N TYR A 107 -2.15 -0.69 13.66
CA TYR A 107 -1.70 0.58 14.22
C TYR A 107 -1.97 1.77 13.30
N HIS A 108 -1.86 1.61 11.99
CA HIS A 108 -2.23 2.65 11.04
C HIS A 108 -3.74 2.93 11.06
N ALA A 109 -4.58 1.89 11.13
CA ALA A 109 -6.02 2.05 11.29
C ALA A 109 -6.36 2.77 12.60
N ARG A 110 -5.75 2.37 13.71
CA ARG A 110 -5.90 3.05 15.00
C ARG A 110 -5.42 4.50 14.97
N CYS A 111 -4.32 4.78 14.30
CA CYS A 111 -3.81 6.14 14.13
C CYS A 111 -4.83 7.01 13.40
N ALA A 112 -5.34 6.53 12.25
CA ALA A 112 -6.36 7.24 11.48
C ALA A 112 -7.61 7.53 12.32
N ASP A 113 -8.09 6.53 13.06
CA ASP A 113 -9.27 6.64 13.92
C ASP A 113 -9.04 7.64 15.07
N SER A 114 -7.90 7.56 15.74
CA SER A 114 -7.54 8.47 16.85
C SER A 114 -7.35 9.93 16.41
N LEU A 115 -6.93 10.15 15.16
CA LEU A 115 -6.79 11.47 14.57
C LEU A 115 -8.13 12.02 14.02
N GLY A 116 -9.17 11.22 13.97
CA GLY A 116 -10.50 11.62 13.52
C GLY A 116 -10.69 11.61 12.01
N PHE A 117 -9.89 10.87 11.24
CA PHE A 117 -10.15 10.70 9.82
C PHE A 117 -11.50 10.01 9.59
N HIS A 118 -12.26 10.48 8.62
CA HIS A 118 -13.55 9.86 8.25
C HIS A 118 -13.35 8.57 7.44
N ALA A 119 -12.28 8.50 6.65
CA ALA A 119 -11.93 7.31 5.91
C ALA A 119 -10.41 7.10 5.84
N ALA A 120 -10.00 5.83 5.84
CA ALA A 120 -8.63 5.39 5.61
C ALA A 120 -8.61 4.36 4.49
N ILE A 121 -7.80 4.61 3.48
CA ILE A 121 -7.67 3.79 2.28
C ILE A 121 -6.30 3.14 2.30
N PHE A 122 -6.27 1.82 2.34
CA PHE A 122 -5.08 0.99 2.42
C PHE A 122 -4.82 0.37 1.05
N LEU A 123 -3.81 0.88 0.36
CA LEU A 123 -3.41 0.44 -0.98
C LEU A 123 -2.19 -0.47 -0.88
N THR A 124 -2.22 -1.65 -1.51
CA THR A 124 -1.04 -2.48 -1.67
C THR A 124 -0.65 -2.60 -3.14
N GLY A 125 0.62 -2.35 -3.43
CA GLY A 125 1.21 -2.61 -4.75
C GLY A 125 1.83 -4.00 -4.87
N HIS A 126 1.93 -4.72 -3.76
CA HIS A 126 2.41 -6.11 -3.71
C HIS A 126 1.22 -7.07 -3.69
N TYR A 127 1.17 -7.98 -4.68
CA TYR A 127 0.00 -8.84 -4.90
C TYR A 127 0.13 -10.25 -4.33
N GLY A 128 1.19 -10.56 -3.67
CA GLY A 128 1.33 -11.86 -3.03
C GLY A 128 0.02 -12.32 -2.36
N PRO A 129 -0.11 -13.48 -1.81
CA PRO A 129 -1.37 -14.01 -1.26
C PRO A 129 -2.04 -13.10 -0.23
N ASN A 130 -1.37 -12.02 0.14
CA ASN A 130 -1.70 -11.19 1.30
C ASN A 130 -2.65 -10.00 1.04
N TRP A 131 -2.98 -9.68 -0.21
CA TRP A 131 -3.92 -8.56 -0.47
C TRP A 131 -5.36 -8.89 -0.03
N GLN A 132 -5.76 -10.16 -0.12
CA GLN A 132 -7.05 -10.63 0.42
C GLN A 132 -7.05 -10.62 1.95
N ASP A 133 -5.91 -10.94 2.56
CA ASP A 133 -5.74 -10.88 4.02
C ASP A 133 -5.86 -9.45 4.52
N LEU A 134 -5.35 -8.46 3.78
CA LEU A 134 -5.54 -7.05 4.09
C LEU A 134 -7.03 -6.69 4.15
N LYS A 135 -7.82 -7.06 3.14
CA LYS A 135 -9.27 -6.82 3.12
C LYS A 135 -9.97 -7.50 4.29
N THR A 136 -9.62 -8.74 4.56
CA THR A 136 -10.17 -9.51 5.68
C THR A 136 -9.85 -8.86 7.03
N LEU A 137 -8.58 -8.45 7.22
CA LEU A 137 -8.14 -7.78 8.44
C LEU A 137 -8.92 -6.47 8.67
N LEU A 138 -9.04 -5.63 7.64
CA LEU A 138 -9.75 -4.37 7.76
C LEU A 138 -11.25 -4.57 8.03
N ALA A 139 -11.87 -5.60 7.45
CA ALA A 139 -13.25 -5.96 7.74
C ALA A 139 -13.43 -6.40 9.22
N LEU A 140 -12.46 -7.12 9.78
CA LEU A 140 -12.45 -7.50 11.19
C LEU A 140 -12.23 -6.31 12.13
N LEU A 141 -11.46 -5.30 11.70
CA LEU A 141 -11.19 -4.08 12.48
C LEU A 141 -12.35 -3.09 12.43
N GLN A 142 -13.10 -3.05 11.32
CA GLN A 142 -14.14 -2.04 11.10
C GLN A 142 -15.13 -1.86 12.25
N PRO A 143 -15.63 -2.91 12.96
CA PRO A 143 -16.54 -2.73 14.08
C PRO A 143 -15.96 -1.96 15.27
N TYR A 144 -14.66 -1.81 15.33
CA TYR A 144 -13.91 -1.14 16.42
C TYR A 144 -13.41 0.25 16.07
N CYS A 145 -13.67 0.73 14.84
CA CYS A 145 -13.21 2.02 14.34
C CYS A 145 -14.39 2.87 13.87
N GLY A 146 -14.40 4.14 14.24
CA GLY A 146 -15.30 5.15 13.66
C GLY A 146 -14.91 5.51 12.23
N THR A 147 -13.60 5.50 11.94
CA THR A 147 -13.06 5.67 10.60
C THR A 147 -13.49 4.54 9.66
N ARG A 148 -13.96 4.88 8.46
CA ARG A 148 -14.26 3.88 7.42
C ARG A 148 -12.96 3.33 6.84
N LEU A 149 -12.79 2.00 6.86
CA LEU A 149 -11.57 1.32 6.41
C LEU A 149 -11.80 0.64 5.05
N TYR A 150 -10.96 0.97 4.07
CA TYR A 150 -10.99 0.38 2.73
C TYR A 150 -9.62 -0.20 2.38
N GLY A 151 -9.59 -1.48 1.98
CA GLY A 151 -8.37 -2.15 1.51
C GLY A 151 -8.52 -2.62 0.08
N LEU A 152 -7.56 -2.29 -0.77
CA LEU A 152 -7.54 -2.71 -2.16
C LEU A 152 -6.11 -2.83 -2.70
N PRO A 153 -5.85 -3.76 -3.61
CA PRO A 153 -4.64 -3.71 -4.41
C PRO A 153 -4.73 -2.55 -5.41
N ASP A 154 -3.59 -2.02 -5.83
CA ASP A 154 -3.53 -0.83 -6.67
C ASP A 154 -4.20 -1.02 -8.05
N PHE A 155 -4.24 -2.24 -8.58
CA PHE A 155 -4.92 -2.52 -9.84
C PHE A 155 -6.44 -2.32 -9.75
N GLU A 156 -7.07 -2.56 -8.59
CA GLU A 156 -8.50 -2.26 -8.40
C GLU A 156 -8.77 -0.74 -8.42
N ALA A 157 -7.81 0.08 -8.02
CA ALA A 157 -7.95 1.53 -8.07
C ALA A 157 -7.93 2.09 -9.51
N ASN A 158 -7.30 1.37 -10.43
CA ASN A 158 -7.11 1.83 -11.81
C ASN A 158 -8.10 1.25 -12.82
N THR A 159 -8.88 0.23 -12.45
CA THR A 159 -9.74 -0.48 -13.39
C THR A 159 -11.17 -0.55 -12.88
N PRO A 160 -12.06 0.41 -13.26
CA PRO A 160 -13.47 0.34 -12.89
C PRO A 160 -14.09 -0.97 -13.38
N GLY A 161 -14.63 -1.77 -12.46
CA GLY A 161 -15.31 -3.04 -12.78
C GLY A 161 -14.42 -4.26 -12.92
N PHE A 162 -13.13 -4.15 -12.67
CA PHE A 162 -12.25 -5.30 -12.60
C PHE A 162 -12.39 -6.00 -11.23
N GLY A 163 -13.46 -6.75 -11.09
CA GLY A 163 -13.57 -7.79 -10.09
C GLY A 163 -12.64 -8.91 -10.54
N GLY A 164 -11.36 -8.80 -10.19
CA GLY A 164 -10.36 -9.75 -10.66
C GLY A 164 -10.70 -11.16 -10.24
N ASP A 165 -10.70 -12.06 -11.20
CA ASP A 165 -10.74 -13.52 -10.99
C ASP A 165 -9.44 -14.06 -10.33
N GLY A 166 -8.63 -13.18 -9.78
CA GLY A 166 -7.37 -13.51 -9.11
C GLY A 166 -6.23 -13.92 -10.05
N ARG A 167 -6.40 -13.79 -11.37
CA ARG A 167 -5.42 -14.27 -12.36
C ARG A 167 -4.45 -13.21 -12.86
N SER A 168 -4.70 -11.93 -12.58
CA SER A 168 -3.85 -10.84 -13.05
C SER A 168 -2.64 -10.52 -12.16
N GLY A 169 -2.40 -11.28 -11.14
CA GLY A 169 -1.31 -11.03 -10.19
C GLY A 169 0.07 -11.56 -10.60
N GLY A 170 0.26 -12.00 -11.84
CA GLY A 170 1.47 -12.71 -12.21
C GLY A 170 2.31 -12.12 -13.35
N ASP A 171 1.80 -11.14 -14.07
CA ASP A 171 2.57 -10.56 -15.18
C ASP A 171 3.39 -9.36 -14.69
N HIS A 172 4.46 -9.65 -14.00
CA HIS A 172 5.56 -8.72 -13.78
C HIS A 172 6.57 -8.74 -14.93
N ALA A 173 6.09 -8.98 -16.14
CA ALA A 173 6.92 -8.95 -17.34
C ALA A 173 7.15 -7.53 -17.85
#